data_9d582bea265a53d2c3cf89a057913bcb
#
_entry.id   9d582bea265a53d2c3cf89a057913bcb
#
_cell.length_a   1.000
_cell.length_b   1.000
_cell.length_c   1.000
_cell.angle_alpha   90.00
_cell.angle_beta   90.00
_cell.angle_gamma   90.00
#
_symmetry.space_group_name_H-M   'P 1'
#
loop_
_entity.id
_entity.type
_entity.pdbx_description
1 polymer ?
#
loop_
_entity_poly.entity_id
_entity_poly.type
_entity_poly.pdbx_seq_one_letter_code
_entity_poly.pdbx_strand_id
1 'polypeptide(L)'
;MSLIDNINKILKDDLMSEIKKGSEISVVASCFSIYAFQELKQSLKDIKSFKFIYSSPTFTESEVPKECREFYIPKQDRESSLCGSSFEIRLKNELTQKAISEECSKWIERKASFKSNNTSSGMQGFIVIKNNDNTVSYTPISGFTTTELG
;
A
#
# COMPACT_ATOMS: atom_id res chain seq x y z
N MET A 1 20.53 -0.94 -12.89
CA MET A 1 20.05 -0.27 -11.67
C MET A 1 19.54 1.10 -12.07
N SER A 2 18.32 1.46 -11.71
CA SER A 2 17.74 2.78 -11.99
C SER A 2 17.30 3.43 -10.69
N LEU A 3 17.44 4.75 -10.61
CA LEU A 3 16.98 5.54 -9.47
C LEU A 3 15.52 5.91 -9.68
N ILE A 4 14.71 5.72 -8.65
CA ILE A 4 13.32 6.21 -8.57
C ILE A 4 13.33 7.34 -7.55
N ASP A 5 12.92 8.53 -7.97
CA ASP A 5 12.96 9.76 -7.16
C ASP A 5 11.57 10.35 -6.90
N ASN A 6 10.53 9.69 -7.41
CA ASN A 6 9.13 10.15 -7.38
C ASN A 6 8.91 11.57 -7.96
N ILE A 7 9.84 12.03 -8.78
CA ILE A 7 9.77 13.29 -9.53
C ILE A 7 9.82 13.00 -11.03
N ASN A 8 10.93 12.41 -11.49
CA ASN A 8 11.14 12.06 -12.90
C ASN A 8 10.65 10.63 -13.18
N LYS A 9 10.82 9.73 -12.20
CA LYS A 9 10.37 8.34 -12.26
C LYS A 9 9.59 8.00 -10.99
N ILE A 10 8.30 7.78 -11.15
CA ILE A 10 7.36 7.50 -10.07
C ILE A 10 7.35 6.00 -9.76
N LEU A 11 7.46 5.63 -8.49
CA LEU A 11 7.49 4.22 -8.05
C LEU A 11 6.21 3.48 -8.46
N LYS A 12 5.05 4.10 -8.31
CA LYS A 12 3.76 3.54 -8.71
C LYS A 12 3.75 3.09 -10.17
N ASP A 13 4.19 3.95 -11.08
CA ASP A 13 4.16 3.66 -12.52
C ASP A 13 5.12 2.54 -12.88
N ASP A 14 6.29 2.50 -12.25
CA ASP A 14 7.26 1.43 -12.44
C ASP A 14 6.72 0.10 -11.90
N LEU A 15 6.13 0.07 -10.70
CA LEU A 15 5.47 -1.11 -10.15
C LEU A 15 4.33 -1.62 -11.06
N MET A 16 3.48 -0.72 -11.56
CA MET A 16 2.39 -1.07 -12.47
C MET A 16 2.89 -1.69 -13.79
N SER A 17 4.05 -1.25 -14.27
CA SER A 17 4.66 -1.81 -15.48
C SER A 17 5.29 -3.19 -15.25
N GLU A 18 5.83 -3.43 -14.06
CA GLU A 18 6.52 -4.68 -13.70
C GLU A 18 5.56 -5.76 -13.19
N ILE A 19 4.45 -5.40 -12.55
CA ILE A 19 3.45 -6.36 -12.07
C ILE A 19 2.66 -6.91 -13.25
N LYS A 20 2.80 -8.21 -13.47
CA LYS A 20 2.11 -8.95 -14.55
C LYS A 20 1.16 -9.99 -13.97
N LYS A 21 0.32 -10.54 -14.82
CA LYS A 21 -0.53 -11.67 -14.46
C LYS A 21 0.34 -12.85 -13.95
N GLY A 22 0.02 -13.34 -12.76
CA GLY A 22 0.77 -14.44 -12.13
C GLY A 22 2.03 -14.01 -11.37
N SER A 23 2.33 -12.72 -11.26
CA SER A 23 3.45 -12.23 -10.44
C SER A 23 3.32 -12.66 -8.98
N GLU A 24 4.44 -12.97 -8.35
CA GLU A 24 4.56 -13.13 -6.90
C GLU A 24 5.21 -11.88 -6.33
N ILE A 25 4.56 -11.22 -5.39
CA ILE A 25 5.04 -9.98 -4.79
C ILE A 25 5.40 -10.24 -3.33
N SER A 26 6.55 -9.78 -2.91
CA SER A 26 6.99 -9.82 -1.51
C SER A 26 7.40 -8.42 -1.07
N VAL A 27 6.86 -7.97 0.05
CA VAL A 27 7.09 -6.64 0.61
C VAL A 27 7.56 -6.77 2.05
N VAL A 28 8.61 -6.04 2.38
CA VAL A 28 9.00 -5.76 3.77
C VAL A 28 8.88 -4.25 3.97
N ALA A 29 8.04 -3.82 4.88
CA ALA A 29 7.80 -2.41 5.14
C ALA A 29 7.26 -2.18 6.56
N SER A 30 7.30 -0.94 7.03
CA SER A 30 6.82 -0.59 8.38
C SER A 30 5.31 -0.58 8.49
N CYS A 31 4.61 -0.27 7.41
CA CYS A 31 3.15 -0.20 7.38
C CYS A 31 2.57 -0.56 6.01
N PHE A 32 1.31 -0.98 6.01
CA PHE A 32 0.51 -1.26 4.83
C PHE A 32 -0.70 -0.33 4.80
N SER A 33 -0.89 0.38 3.70
CA SER A 33 -2.03 1.27 3.50
C SER A 33 -3.04 0.66 2.53
N ILE A 34 -4.32 0.68 2.91
CA ILE A 34 -5.42 0.29 2.01
C ILE A 34 -5.51 1.20 0.78
N TYR A 35 -5.02 2.41 0.89
CA TYR A 35 -4.99 3.37 -0.22
C TYR A 35 -3.87 3.08 -1.21
N ALA A 36 -2.72 2.59 -0.75
CA ALA A 36 -1.69 2.05 -1.63
C ALA A 36 -2.21 0.84 -2.41
N PHE A 37 -2.99 -0.04 -1.76
CA PHE A 37 -3.72 -1.10 -2.45
C PHE A 37 -4.66 -0.53 -3.52
N GLN A 38 -5.46 0.49 -3.19
CA GLN A 38 -6.40 1.11 -4.12
C GLN A 38 -5.71 1.68 -5.37
N GLU A 39 -4.55 2.32 -5.19
CA GLU A 39 -3.74 2.85 -6.29
C GLU A 39 -3.22 1.76 -7.24
N LEU A 40 -2.85 0.60 -6.70
CA LEU A 40 -2.31 -0.53 -7.45
C LEU A 40 -3.34 -1.63 -7.76
N LYS A 41 -4.59 -1.46 -7.36
CA LYS A 41 -5.66 -2.46 -7.40
C LYS A 41 -5.76 -3.20 -8.74
N GLN A 42 -5.68 -2.48 -9.87
CA GLN A 42 -5.80 -3.10 -11.19
C GLN A 42 -4.65 -4.06 -11.47
N SER A 43 -3.44 -3.68 -11.09
CA SER A 43 -2.25 -4.54 -11.26
C SER A 43 -2.25 -5.70 -10.27
N LEU A 44 -2.75 -5.50 -9.05
CA LEU A 44 -2.80 -6.52 -8.01
C LEU A 44 -3.92 -7.56 -8.20
N LYS A 45 -4.83 -7.34 -9.12
CA LYS A 45 -5.99 -8.23 -9.35
C LYS A 45 -5.57 -9.64 -9.78
N ASP A 46 -4.64 -9.75 -10.69
CA ASP A 46 -4.28 -10.98 -11.37
C ASP A 46 -2.94 -11.58 -10.92
N ILE A 47 -2.38 -11.10 -9.80
CA ILE A 47 -1.16 -11.68 -9.21
C ILE A 47 -1.43 -13.06 -8.64
N LYS A 48 -0.37 -13.86 -8.49
CA LYS A 48 -0.43 -15.19 -7.89
C LYS A 48 -0.47 -15.10 -6.35
N SER A 49 0.39 -14.28 -5.77
CA SER A 49 0.48 -14.12 -4.31
C SER A 49 1.09 -12.79 -3.92
N PHE A 50 0.69 -12.31 -2.74
CA PHE A 50 1.25 -11.13 -2.09
C PHE A 50 1.68 -11.50 -0.66
N LYS A 51 2.96 -11.35 -0.35
CA LYS A 51 3.52 -11.61 0.97
C LYS A 51 4.00 -10.32 1.58
N PHE A 52 3.56 -10.03 2.79
CA PHE A 52 3.93 -8.82 3.51
C PHE A 52 4.52 -9.14 4.88
N ILE A 53 5.67 -8.57 5.18
CA ILE A 53 6.31 -8.67 6.49
C ILE A 53 6.45 -7.25 7.05
N TYR A 54 5.88 -7.02 8.21
CA TYR A 54 6.11 -5.77 8.95
C TYR A 54 7.57 -5.73 9.42
N SER A 55 8.31 -4.70 9.00
CA SER A 55 9.75 -4.55 9.27
C SER A 55 10.09 -4.32 10.74
N SER A 56 9.14 -3.76 11.49
CA SER A 56 9.21 -3.58 12.93
C SER A 56 8.17 -4.46 13.62
N PRO A 57 8.35 -4.82 14.90
CA PRO A 57 7.32 -5.50 15.67
C PRO A 57 5.99 -4.74 15.53
N THR A 58 4.92 -5.44 15.19
CA THR A 58 3.59 -4.82 15.14
C THR A 58 3.18 -4.45 16.55
N PHE A 59 2.78 -3.19 16.73
CA PHE A 59 2.21 -2.73 17.98
C PHE A 59 0.92 -3.51 18.27
N THR A 60 0.75 -3.93 19.50
CA THR A 60 -0.53 -4.41 19.98
C THR A 60 -1.55 -3.26 19.88
N GLU A 61 -2.79 -3.56 19.57
CA GLU A 61 -3.85 -2.56 19.33
C GLU A 61 -3.99 -1.50 20.44
N SER A 62 -3.53 -1.81 21.65
CA SER A 62 -3.55 -0.94 22.82
C SER A 62 -2.49 0.17 22.83
N GLU A 63 -1.44 0.08 22.02
CA GLU A 63 -0.28 0.96 22.11
C GLU A 63 -0.15 1.97 20.98
N VAL A 64 -0.99 1.89 19.94
CA VAL A 64 -0.95 2.86 18.83
C VAL A 64 -1.83 4.04 19.16
N PRO A 65 -1.26 5.24 19.41
CA PRO A 65 -2.06 6.45 19.53
C PRO A 65 -2.94 6.61 18.28
N LYS A 66 -4.20 7.00 18.47
CA LYS A 66 -5.14 7.26 17.35
C LYS A 66 -4.58 8.24 16.31
N GLU A 67 -3.63 9.06 16.72
CA GLU A 67 -2.92 10.05 15.90
C GLU A 67 -1.94 9.44 14.89
N CYS A 68 -1.50 8.20 15.11
CA CYS A 68 -0.60 7.48 14.18
C CYS A 68 -1.35 6.67 13.11
N ARG A 69 -2.67 6.74 13.05
CA ARG A 69 -3.42 6.19 11.93
C ARG A 69 -3.17 7.06 10.72
N GLU A 70 -2.64 6.49 9.67
CA GLU A 70 -2.54 7.17 8.40
C GLU A 70 -3.97 7.46 7.92
N PHE A 71 -4.41 8.70 8.13
CA PHE A 71 -5.61 9.19 7.49
C PHE A 71 -5.21 9.67 6.10
N TYR A 72 -5.49 8.87 5.10
CA TYR A 72 -5.57 9.40 3.77
C TYR A 72 -6.74 10.38 3.75
N ILE A 73 -6.41 11.63 3.74
CA ILE A 73 -7.32 12.67 3.31
C ILE A 73 -7.19 12.68 1.79
N PRO A 74 -8.14 12.08 1.04
CA PRO A 74 -8.18 12.29 -0.41
C PRO A 74 -8.08 13.78 -0.59
N LYS A 75 -7.19 14.26 -1.46
CA LYS A 75 -6.88 15.68 -1.62
C LYS A 75 -8.16 16.47 -1.44
N GLN A 76 -8.31 17.11 -0.30
CA GLN A 76 -9.49 17.92 0.04
C GLN A 76 -9.84 18.90 -1.10
N ASP A 77 -8.82 19.29 -1.86
CA ASP A 77 -8.95 20.12 -3.05
C ASP A 77 -9.77 19.49 -4.18
N ARG A 78 -9.85 18.18 -4.28
CA ARG A 78 -10.70 17.51 -5.28
C ARG A 78 -12.16 17.44 -4.86
N GLU A 79 -12.41 17.32 -3.58
CA GLU A 79 -13.77 17.13 -3.08
C GLU A 79 -14.39 18.45 -2.60
N SER A 80 -13.59 19.42 -2.18
CA SER A 80 -14.07 20.78 -1.92
C SER A 80 -14.52 21.52 -3.19
N SER A 81 -14.09 21.07 -4.37
CA SER A 81 -14.61 21.58 -5.65
C SER A 81 -15.94 20.96 -6.08
N LEU A 82 -16.38 19.90 -5.42
CA LEU A 82 -17.71 19.32 -5.62
C LEU A 82 -18.68 19.99 -4.67
N CYS A 83 -19.71 20.67 -5.19
CA CYS A 83 -20.75 21.30 -4.41
C CYS A 83 -21.32 20.36 -3.35
N GLY A 84 -21.21 20.73 -2.09
CA GLY A 84 -21.75 19.98 -0.96
C GLY A 84 -21.43 20.67 0.37
N SER A 85 -22.25 20.42 1.39
CA SER A 85 -21.93 20.84 2.74
C SER A 85 -20.74 20.04 3.28
N SER A 86 -20.01 20.58 4.26
CA SER A 86 -18.90 19.89 4.93
C SER A 86 -19.32 18.53 5.53
N PHE A 87 -20.59 18.38 5.91
CA PHE A 87 -21.17 17.13 6.39
C PHE A 87 -21.32 16.10 5.26
N GLU A 88 -21.80 16.49 4.09
CA GLU A 88 -21.96 15.60 2.92
C GLU A 88 -20.62 15.12 2.40
N ILE A 89 -19.61 16.00 2.35
CA ILE A 89 -18.24 15.65 1.96
C ILE A 89 -17.67 14.62 2.94
N ARG A 90 -17.84 14.83 4.23
CA ARG A 90 -17.37 13.91 5.28
C ARG A 90 -18.04 12.54 5.18
N LEU A 91 -19.35 12.50 5.01
CA LEU A 91 -20.11 11.26 4.85
C LEU A 91 -19.66 10.49 3.60
N LYS A 92 -19.47 11.19 2.49
CA LYS A 92 -18.98 10.60 1.24
C LYS A 92 -17.58 9.99 1.41
N ASN A 93 -16.68 10.67 2.11
CA ASN A 93 -15.35 10.18 2.42
C ASN A 93 -15.39 8.91 3.28
N GLU A 94 -16.23 8.87 4.30
CA GLU A 94 -16.42 7.70 5.15
C GLU A 94 -16.95 6.50 4.36
N LEU A 95 -17.92 6.70 3.48
CA LEU A 95 -18.45 5.64 2.61
C LEU A 95 -17.39 5.12 1.63
N THR A 96 -16.61 6.02 1.04
CA THR A 96 -15.51 5.64 0.13
C THR A 96 -14.44 4.83 0.85
N GLN A 97 -14.05 5.24 2.04
CA GLN A 97 -13.08 4.52 2.87
C GLN A 97 -13.58 3.12 3.22
N LYS A 98 -14.84 2.99 3.58
CA LYS A 98 -15.47 1.70 3.88
C LYS A 98 -15.43 0.76 2.67
N ALA A 99 -15.79 1.26 1.49
CA ALA A 99 -15.77 0.48 0.25
C ALA A 99 -14.35 -0.01 -0.08
N ILE A 100 -13.34 0.85 0.02
CA ILE A 100 -11.94 0.49 -0.18
C ILE A 100 -11.49 -0.58 0.82
N SER A 101 -11.86 -0.44 2.09
CA SER A 101 -11.52 -1.41 3.14
C SER A 101 -12.14 -2.79 2.87
N GLU A 102 -13.39 -2.84 2.44
CA GLU A 102 -14.08 -4.09 2.11
C GLU A 102 -13.44 -4.80 0.91
N GLU A 103 -13.10 -4.06 -0.13
CA GLU A 103 -12.41 -4.62 -1.30
C GLU A 103 -11.01 -5.13 -0.97
N CYS A 104 -10.25 -4.35 -0.20
CA CYS A 104 -8.92 -4.71 0.26
C CYS A 104 -8.97 -5.97 1.13
N SER A 105 -9.91 -6.07 2.07
CA SER A 105 -10.10 -7.24 2.93
C SER A 105 -10.36 -8.51 2.12
N LYS A 106 -11.26 -8.46 1.15
CA LYS A 106 -11.56 -9.60 0.26
C LYS A 106 -10.35 -10.01 -0.58
N TRP A 107 -9.56 -9.04 -1.03
CA TRP A 107 -8.34 -9.32 -1.78
C TRP A 107 -7.27 -9.96 -0.87
N ILE A 108 -7.10 -9.45 0.35
CA ILE A 108 -6.18 -10.01 1.36
C ILE A 108 -6.50 -11.48 1.62
N GLU A 109 -7.75 -11.83 1.86
CA GLU A 109 -8.18 -13.22 2.11
C GLU A 109 -7.78 -14.17 0.98
N ARG A 110 -7.82 -13.69 -0.27
CA ARG A 110 -7.55 -14.54 -1.44
C ARG A 110 -6.09 -14.59 -1.84
N LYS A 111 -5.35 -13.50 -1.69
CA LYS A 111 -4.04 -13.29 -2.34
C LYS A 111 -2.91 -13.01 -1.37
N ALA A 112 -3.20 -12.48 -0.19
CA ALA A 112 -2.20 -11.91 0.69
C ALA A 112 -1.92 -12.75 1.93
N SER A 113 -0.67 -12.69 2.39
CA SER A 113 -0.22 -13.26 3.65
C SER A 113 0.58 -12.19 4.39
N PHE A 114 0.19 -11.88 5.62
CA PHE A 114 0.84 -10.91 6.47
C PHE A 114 1.56 -11.59 7.63
N LYS A 115 2.78 -11.16 7.90
CA LYS A 115 3.60 -11.61 9.03
C LYS A 115 4.26 -10.41 9.71
N SER A 116 4.57 -10.57 10.98
CA SER A 116 5.35 -9.59 11.75
C SER A 116 6.77 -10.06 11.94
N ASN A 117 7.71 -9.11 11.96
CA ASN A 117 9.05 -9.38 12.42
C ASN A 117 9.04 -9.54 13.95
N ASN A 118 9.39 -10.70 14.44
CA ASN A 118 9.45 -11.01 15.87
C ASN A 118 10.87 -10.87 16.44
N THR A 119 11.81 -10.36 15.65
CA THR A 119 13.19 -10.14 16.12
C THR A 119 13.31 -8.74 16.74
N SER A 120 14.28 -8.56 17.63
CA SER A 120 14.56 -7.27 18.27
C SER A 120 15.18 -6.24 17.33
N SER A 121 15.69 -6.66 16.18
CA SER A 121 16.27 -5.78 15.16
C SER A 121 15.28 -5.51 14.03
N GLY A 122 15.19 -4.24 13.60
CA GLY A 122 14.42 -3.85 12.44
C GLY A 122 14.99 -4.43 11.15
N MET A 123 14.14 -4.68 10.17
CA MET A 123 14.51 -5.10 8.83
C MET A 123 14.47 -3.90 7.88
N GLN A 124 15.39 -3.85 6.94
CA GLN A 124 15.31 -2.88 5.86
C GLN A 124 14.12 -3.21 4.95
N GLY A 125 13.35 -2.17 4.60
CA GLY A 125 12.21 -2.34 3.72
C GLY A 125 12.62 -2.51 2.25
N PHE A 126 11.89 -3.38 1.57
CA PHE A 126 12.03 -3.62 0.13
C PHE A 126 10.76 -4.18 -0.47
N ILE A 127 10.64 -4.07 -1.78
CA ILE A 127 9.62 -4.75 -2.59
C ILE A 127 10.33 -5.65 -3.59
N VAL A 128 9.90 -6.89 -3.72
CA VAL A 128 10.37 -7.83 -4.75
C VAL A 128 9.19 -8.30 -5.57
N ILE A 129 9.29 -8.18 -6.88
CA ILE A 129 8.33 -8.71 -7.85
C ILE A 129 9.02 -9.82 -8.62
N LYS A 130 8.49 -11.03 -8.49
CA LYS A 130 8.96 -12.19 -9.22
C LYS A 130 7.96 -12.54 -10.32
N ASN A 131 8.40 -12.43 -11.55
CA ASN A 131 7.72 -12.87 -12.74
C ASN A 131 8.32 -14.18 -13.24
N ASN A 132 7.70 -14.80 -14.25
CA ASN A 132 8.23 -16.04 -14.83
C ASN A 132 9.64 -15.84 -15.44
N ASP A 133 9.88 -14.67 -16.04
CA ASP A 133 11.08 -14.38 -16.84
C ASP A 133 12.11 -13.52 -16.11
N ASN A 134 11.67 -12.74 -15.10
CA ASN A 134 12.55 -11.81 -14.38
C ASN A 134 12.13 -11.61 -12.93
N THR A 135 13.07 -11.08 -12.15
CA THR A 135 12.81 -10.61 -10.78
C THR A 135 13.32 -9.19 -10.65
N VAL A 136 12.46 -8.31 -10.16
CA VAL A 136 12.77 -6.88 -9.93
C VAL A 136 12.65 -6.59 -8.45
N SER A 137 13.56 -5.78 -7.91
CA SER A 137 13.54 -5.37 -6.51
C SER A 137 13.68 -3.86 -6.37
N TYR A 138 12.98 -3.31 -5.40
CA TYR A 138 12.99 -1.90 -5.03
C TYR A 138 13.47 -1.77 -3.59
N THR A 139 14.49 -0.95 -3.37
CA THR A 139 15.07 -0.72 -2.04
C THR A 139 15.81 0.63 -2.02
N PRO A 140 15.82 1.37 -0.93
CA PRO A 140 15.07 1.15 0.31
C PRO A 140 13.59 1.54 0.17
N ILE A 141 12.71 0.90 0.96
CA ILE A 141 11.30 1.25 1.10
C ILE A 141 10.99 1.42 2.58
N SER A 142 10.29 2.48 2.98
CA SER A 142 9.89 2.69 4.37
C SER A 142 8.53 2.09 4.66
N GLY A 143 7.53 2.39 3.84
CA GLY A 143 6.17 1.91 3.98
C GLY A 143 5.54 1.53 2.65
N PHE A 144 4.49 0.71 2.67
CA PHE A 144 3.65 0.48 1.51
C PHE A 144 2.47 1.47 1.57
N THR A 145 2.75 2.71 1.21
CA THR A 145 1.85 3.85 1.34
C THR A 145 1.74 4.64 0.03
N THR A 146 0.72 5.48 -0.08
CA THR A 146 0.56 6.37 -1.23
C THR A 146 1.70 7.38 -1.34
N THR A 147 2.23 7.84 -0.20
CA THR A 147 3.39 8.75 -0.18
C THR A 147 4.63 8.10 -0.76
N GLU A 148 4.85 6.82 -0.47
CA GLU A 148 5.99 6.07 -1.01
C GLU A 148 5.81 5.76 -2.50
N LEU A 149 4.57 5.55 -2.93
CA LEU A 149 4.25 5.27 -4.33
C LEU A 149 4.41 6.50 -5.25
N GLY A 150 4.31 7.70 -4.71
CA GLY A 150 4.42 8.97 -5.45
C GLY A 150 3.06 9.56 -5.80
#